data_0dc15807608cfc73b9947d96a7dfc292
#
_entry.id   0dc15807608cfc73b9947d96a7dfc292
#
_cell.length_a   1.000
_cell.length_b   1.000
_cell.length_c   1.000
_cell.angle_alpha   90.00
_cell.angle_beta   90.00
_cell.angle_gamma   90.00
#
_symmetry.space_group_name_H-M   'P 1'
#
loop_
_entity.id
_entity.type
_entity.pdbx_description
1 polymer ?
#
loop_
_entity_poly.entity_id
_entity_poly.type
_entity_poly.pdbx_seq_one_letter_code
_entity_poly.pdbx_strand_id
1 'polypeptide(L)'
;GIQGGFTIAHDWNGQDFGVPAGLCVIEDATGGKGDDLLIGNAASNRLKGKKGDDVLYAGAGSRNKLIGGKGRDKFLIDSDEDAFVVIKDFHRQKDRLIFDIPPESVVLQEAGKNSKIFVEDRLVAKVLEETKIDPTQSILFENFDAFGI
;
A
#
# COMPACT_ATOMS: atom_id res chain seq x y z
N GLY A 1 15.74 0.66 14.21
CA GLY A 1 15.03 -0.06 13.29
C GLY A 1 15.22 -1.56 13.39
N ILE A 2 14.42 -2.21 12.68
CA ILE A 2 14.44 -3.66 12.61
C ILE A 2 15.37 -4.07 11.49
N GLN A 3 16.31 -4.95 11.81
CA GLN A 3 17.22 -5.46 10.83
C GLN A 3 16.49 -6.32 9.82
N GLY A 4 17.05 -6.44 8.64
CA GLY A 4 16.48 -7.30 7.62
C GLY A 4 15.30 -6.70 6.88
N GLY A 5 15.07 -5.44 7.08
CA GLY A 5 14.05 -4.78 6.31
C GLY A 5 12.64 -5.07 6.77
N PHE A 6 12.40 -5.00 8.04
CA PHE A 6 11.04 -5.03 8.57
C PHE A 6 10.78 -3.73 9.31
N THR A 7 9.79 -2.99 8.84
CA THR A 7 9.44 -1.71 9.45
C THR A 7 7.93 -1.61 9.58
N ILE A 8 7.45 -1.27 10.75
CA ILE A 8 6.05 -1.01 11.01
C ILE A 8 5.88 0.48 11.19
N ALA A 9 5.16 1.10 10.26
CA ALA A 9 5.00 2.53 10.23
C ALA A 9 3.70 2.95 10.90
N HIS A 10 3.48 2.48 12.09
CA HIS A 10 2.32 2.88 12.87
C HIS A 10 2.74 2.93 14.33
N ASP A 11 1.81 2.95 15.20
CA ASP A 11 2.06 3.12 16.61
C ASP A 11 2.70 1.91 17.29
N TRP A 12 3.48 1.11 16.57
CA TRP A 12 4.10 -0.08 17.14
C TRP A 12 4.67 0.21 18.52
N ASN A 13 5.10 1.42 18.71
CA ASN A 13 5.47 1.85 20.03
C ASN A 13 5.26 3.34 20.11
N GLY A 14 4.03 3.75 20.01
CA GLY A 14 3.70 5.16 20.12
C GLY A 14 4.44 5.83 21.27
N GLN A 15 4.77 5.09 22.29
CA GLN A 15 5.51 5.63 23.41
C GLN A 15 6.93 6.05 23.04
N ASP A 16 7.52 5.50 22.00
CA ASP A 16 8.85 5.92 21.56
C ASP A 16 8.86 7.33 21.03
N PHE A 17 7.71 7.84 20.67
CA PHE A 17 7.58 9.21 20.19
C PHE A 17 7.04 10.14 21.27
N GLY A 18 6.84 9.61 22.46
CA GLY A 18 6.36 10.43 23.56
C GLY A 18 4.90 10.82 23.43
N VAL A 19 4.12 10.14 22.60
CA VAL A 19 2.69 10.41 22.44
C VAL A 19 1.88 9.27 23.00
N PRO A 20 0.69 9.54 23.54
CA PRO A 20 -0.17 8.50 24.06
C PRO A 20 -0.57 7.51 22.98
N ALA A 21 -0.79 6.25 23.39
CA ALA A 21 -1.31 5.25 22.48
C ALA A 21 -2.64 5.73 21.90
N GLY A 22 -2.84 5.51 20.62
CA GLY A 22 -4.04 5.98 19.94
C GLY A 22 -3.93 7.38 19.39
N LEU A 23 -2.93 8.14 19.82
CA LEU A 23 -2.68 9.45 19.28
C LEU A 23 -1.41 9.50 18.45
N CYS A 24 -0.74 8.38 18.34
CA CYS A 24 0.46 8.31 17.51
C CYS A 24 0.06 8.33 16.05
N VAL A 25 0.42 9.39 15.36
CA VAL A 25 0.16 9.53 13.94
C VAL A 25 1.48 9.50 13.20
N ILE A 26 1.71 8.46 12.44
CA ILE A 26 2.90 8.35 11.61
C ILE A 26 2.47 8.66 10.18
N GLU A 27 2.85 9.82 9.71
CA GLU A 27 2.47 10.28 8.38
C GLU A 27 3.43 9.79 7.31
N ASP A 28 4.69 9.62 7.67
CA ASP A 28 5.71 9.19 6.73
C ASP A 28 6.49 8.03 7.32
N ALA A 29 6.67 7.00 6.52
CA ALA A 29 7.54 5.89 6.88
C ALA A 29 8.38 5.50 5.68
N THR A 30 9.64 5.19 5.95
CA THR A 30 10.59 4.83 4.91
C THR A 30 11.29 3.56 5.31
N GLY A 31 11.30 2.59 4.41
CA GLY A 31 12.03 1.35 4.62
C GLY A 31 13.52 1.53 4.36
N GLY A 32 14.22 0.42 4.35
CA GLY A 32 15.65 0.40 4.15
C GLY A 32 16.04 -0.25 2.83
N LYS A 33 17.13 -1.00 2.87
CA LYS A 33 17.64 -1.68 1.68
C LYS A 33 17.11 -3.11 1.54
N GLY A 34 16.57 -3.68 2.59
CA GLY A 34 16.06 -5.04 2.57
C GLY A 34 14.58 -5.06 2.28
N ASP A 35 14.00 -6.24 2.45
CA ASP A 35 12.56 -6.43 2.25
C ASP A 35 11.82 -5.96 3.48
N ASP A 36 11.03 -4.92 3.34
CA ASP A 36 10.36 -4.25 4.44
C ASP A 36 8.85 -4.52 4.43
N LEU A 37 8.25 -4.48 5.61
CA LEU A 37 6.80 -4.46 5.75
C LEU A 37 6.43 -3.11 6.36
N LEU A 38 5.79 -2.26 5.57
CA LEU A 38 5.38 -0.93 6.01
C LEU A 38 3.88 -0.91 6.19
N ILE A 39 3.45 -0.70 7.42
CA ILE A 39 2.04 -0.66 7.77
C ILE A 39 1.70 0.73 8.28
N GLY A 40 0.79 1.39 7.58
CA GLY A 40 0.28 2.68 8.01
C GLY A 40 -0.82 2.53 9.06
N ASN A 41 -1.38 3.65 9.43
CA ASN A 41 -2.49 3.70 10.37
C ASN A 41 -3.71 4.32 9.68
N ALA A 42 -4.75 4.68 10.45
CA ALA A 42 -5.95 5.25 9.89
C ALA A 42 -5.77 6.70 9.41
N ALA A 43 -4.62 7.30 9.67
CA ALA A 43 -4.33 8.65 9.21
C ALA A 43 -3.83 8.63 7.76
N SER A 44 -3.51 9.80 7.25
CA SER A 44 -2.90 9.92 5.93
C SER A 44 -1.44 9.57 6.01
N ASN A 45 -0.99 8.64 5.20
CA ASN A 45 0.36 8.11 5.26
C ASN A 45 1.10 8.26 3.95
N ARG A 46 2.41 8.38 4.05
CA ARG A 46 3.30 8.23 2.91
C ARG A 46 4.26 7.11 3.25
N LEU A 47 4.16 6.01 2.53
CA LEU A 47 5.02 4.85 2.76
C LEU A 47 5.96 4.70 1.57
N LYS A 48 7.24 4.54 1.88
CA LYS A 48 8.28 4.44 0.86
C LYS A 48 9.18 3.25 1.15
N GLY A 49 9.14 2.25 0.28
CA GLY A 49 9.89 1.01 0.49
C GLY A 49 11.37 1.12 0.21
N LYS A 50 11.75 1.86 -0.82
CA LYS A 50 13.12 2.01 -1.32
C LYS A 50 13.61 0.78 -2.05
N LYS A 51 14.68 0.12 -1.58
CA LYS A 51 15.23 -1.06 -2.23
C LYS A 51 14.70 -2.31 -1.54
N GLY A 52 14.60 -3.38 -2.31
CA GLY A 52 14.13 -4.65 -1.80
C GLY A 52 12.70 -4.94 -2.25
N ASP A 53 12.23 -6.11 -1.89
CA ASP A 53 10.86 -6.52 -2.22
C ASP A 53 9.99 -6.19 -1.02
N ASP A 54 9.31 -5.06 -1.08
CA ASP A 54 8.61 -4.51 0.06
C ASP A 54 7.11 -4.79 0.01
N VAL A 55 6.48 -4.80 1.17
CA VAL A 55 5.03 -4.89 1.30
C VAL A 55 4.56 -3.59 1.95
N LEU A 56 3.67 -2.88 1.26
CA LEU A 56 3.16 -1.60 1.72
C LEU A 56 1.65 -1.68 1.91
N TYR A 57 1.20 -1.40 3.12
CA TYR A 57 -0.21 -1.39 3.47
C TYR A 57 -0.53 -0.10 4.21
N ALA A 58 -1.21 0.81 3.54
CA ALA A 58 -1.53 2.10 4.14
C ALA A 58 -2.65 2.04 5.16
N GLY A 59 -3.49 1.02 5.07
CA GLY A 59 -4.65 0.94 5.95
C GLY A 59 -5.86 1.65 5.37
N ALA A 60 -6.78 2.04 6.21
CA ALA A 60 -8.09 2.55 5.83
C ALA A 60 -8.16 4.07 5.64
N GLY A 61 -7.05 4.77 5.74
CA GLY A 61 -7.05 6.22 5.56
C GLY A 61 -7.34 6.65 4.14
N SER A 62 -7.76 7.90 3.98
CA SER A 62 -8.25 8.40 2.70
C SER A 62 -7.22 9.17 1.88
N ARG A 63 -6.06 9.45 2.40
CA ARG A 63 -5.03 10.23 1.69
C ARG A 63 -3.68 9.60 1.83
N ASN A 64 -3.52 8.44 1.21
CA ASN A 64 -2.29 7.70 1.33
C ASN A 64 -1.51 7.72 0.04
N LYS A 65 -0.18 7.76 0.16
CA LYS A 65 0.72 7.66 -0.98
C LYS A 65 1.67 6.51 -0.74
N LEU A 66 1.80 5.67 -1.75
CA LEU A 66 2.68 4.51 -1.68
C LEU A 66 3.73 4.61 -2.77
N ILE A 67 4.97 4.39 -2.38
CA ILE A 67 6.11 4.39 -3.29
C ILE A 67 6.90 3.13 -3.00
N GLY A 68 6.88 2.19 -3.92
CA GLY A 68 7.56 0.92 -3.72
C GLY A 68 9.07 1.04 -3.83
N GLY A 69 9.53 1.76 -4.82
CA GLY A 69 10.94 1.87 -5.10
C GLY A 69 11.43 0.77 -6.02
N LYS A 70 12.66 0.32 -5.83
CA LYS A 70 13.24 -0.73 -6.63
C LYS A 70 12.91 -2.09 -6.04
N GLY A 71 12.73 -3.08 -6.91
CA GLY A 71 12.40 -4.43 -6.51
C GLY A 71 10.99 -4.80 -6.88
N ARG A 72 10.54 -5.90 -6.33
CA ARG A 72 9.19 -6.42 -6.56
C ARG A 72 8.34 -6.11 -5.34
N ASP A 73 7.56 -5.07 -5.44
CA ASP A 73 6.80 -4.58 -4.31
C ASP A 73 5.36 -5.06 -4.36
N LYS A 74 4.76 -5.20 -3.20
CA LYS A 74 3.36 -5.58 -3.06
C LYS A 74 2.62 -4.45 -2.35
N PHE A 75 1.58 -3.99 -3.00
CA PHE A 75 0.74 -2.93 -2.47
C PHE A 75 -0.58 -3.53 -2.04
N LEU A 76 -0.83 -3.55 -0.74
CA LEU A 76 -2.08 -4.08 -0.19
C LEU A 76 -3.10 -2.96 -0.16
N ILE A 77 -4.20 -3.15 -0.86
CA ILE A 77 -5.22 -2.12 -1.05
C ILE A 77 -6.43 -2.46 -0.19
N ASP A 78 -6.71 -1.56 0.74
CA ASP A 78 -7.88 -1.68 1.60
C ASP A 78 -9.13 -1.30 0.81
N SER A 79 -10.21 -2.00 1.07
CA SER A 79 -11.49 -1.74 0.40
C SER A 79 -12.51 -1.08 1.32
N ASP A 80 -12.10 -0.61 2.48
CA ASP A 80 -12.99 0.11 3.38
C ASP A 80 -13.53 1.36 2.71
N GLU A 81 -14.66 1.83 3.23
CA GLU A 81 -15.44 2.88 2.62
C GLU A 81 -14.66 4.16 2.36
N ASP A 82 -13.78 4.52 3.28
CA ASP A 82 -12.98 5.74 3.17
C ASP A 82 -11.56 5.52 2.65
N ALA A 83 -11.18 4.28 2.39
CA ALA A 83 -9.82 3.96 1.99
C ALA A 83 -9.51 4.47 0.59
N PHE A 84 -8.37 5.13 0.45
CA PHE A 84 -7.89 5.56 -0.86
C PHE A 84 -6.37 5.69 -0.83
N VAL A 85 -5.73 5.18 -1.87
CA VAL A 85 -4.28 5.27 -2.00
C VAL A 85 -3.91 5.76 -3.40
N VAL A 86 -2.77 6.46 -3.45
CA VAL A 86 -2.13 6.82 -4.72
C VAL A 86 -0.80 6.10 -4.76
N ILE A 87 -0.61 5.28 -5.78
CA ILE A 87 0.64 4.57 -6.00
C ILE A 87 1.42 5.32 -7.06
N LYS A 88 2.61 5.76 -6.71
CA LYS A 88 3.36 6.70 -7.55
C LYS A 88 4.32 6.05 -8.53
N ASP A 89 4.77 4.83 -8.26
CA ASP A 89 5.81 4.21 -9.05
C ASP A 89 5.54 2.72 -9.31
N PHE A 90 4.31 2.38 -9.59
CA PHE A 90 3.95 0.99 -9.88
C PHE A 90 4.64 0.52 -11.17
N HIS A 91 5.31 -0.62 -11.06
CA HIS A 91 5.94 -1.25 -12.22
C HIS A 91 5.19 -2.54 -12.54
N ARG A 92 4.41 -2.51 -13.61
CA ARG A 92 3.47 -3.60 -13.93
C ARG A 92 4.11 -4.97 -14.08
N GLN A 93 5.38 -5.05 -14.40
CA GLN A 93 6.06 -6.32 -14.57
C GLN A 93 6.65 -6.87 -13.28
N LYS A 94 6.87 -6.03 -12.30
CA LYS A 94 7.52 -6.41 -11.05
C LYS A 94 6.58 -6.34 -9.86
N ASP A 95 5.76 -5.30 -9.81
CA ASP A 95 4.95 -5.02 -8.66
C ASP A 95 3.58 -5.70 -8.74
N ARG A 96 2.91 -5.83 -7.59
CA ARG A 96 1.60 -6.45 -7.51
C ARG A 96 0.69 -5.62 -6.63
N LEU A 97 -0.58 -5.60 -7.02
CA LEU A 97 -1.65 -5.04 -6.20
C LEU A 97 -2.38 -6.21 -5.54
N ILE A 98 -2.56 -6.15 -4.24
CA ILE A 98 -3.15 -7.25 -3.48
C ILE A 98 -4.47 -6.76 -2.87
N PHE A 99 -5.53 -7.52 -3.09
CA PHE A 99 -6.85 -7.26 -2.54
C PHE A 99 -7.33 -8.44 -1.71
N ASP A 100 -7.96 -8.17 -0.59
CA ASP A 100 -8.53 -9.20 0.28
C ASP A 100 -10.06 -9.20 0.10
N ILE A 101 -10.50 -9.30 -1.15
CA ILE A 101 -11.91 -9.31 -1.54
C ILE A 101 -12.05 -10.16 -2.79
N PRO A 102 -13.28 -10.54 -3.17
CA PRO A 102 -13.47 -11.32 -4.40
C PRO A 102 -13.04 -10.58 -5.66
N PRO A 103 -12.46 -11.27 -6.63
CA PRO A 103 -11.99 -10.63 -7.87
C PRO A 103 -13.07 -9.87 -8.64
N GLU A 104 -14.29 -10.34 -8.63
CA GLU A 104 -15.38 -9.69 -9.35
C GLU A 104 -15.75 -8.33 -8.78
N SER A 105 -15.27 -8.00 -7.57
CA SER A 105 -15.53 -6.71 -6.96
C SER A 105 -14.61 -5.60 -7.45
N VAL A 106 -13.55 -5.94 -8.18
CA VAL A 106 -12.52 -4.98 -8.58
C VAL A 106 -12.66 -4.61 -10.05
N VAL A 107 -12.68 -3.31 -10.32
CA VAL A 107 -12.77 -2.79 -11.69
C VAL A 107 -11.61 -1.85 -11.96
N LEU A 108 -10.91 -2.08 -13.05
CA LEU A 108 -9.84 -1.22 -13.54
C LEU A 108 -10.39 -0.29 -14.62
N GLN A 109 -9.98 0.97 -14.57
CA GLN A 109 -10.33 1.95 -15.57
C GLN A 109 -9.11 2.78 -15.95
N GLU A 110 -8.82 2.89 -17.23
CA GLU A 110 -7.78 3.80 -17.70
C GLU A 110 -8.28 5.24 -17.64
N ALA A 111 -7.44 6.14 -17.18
CA ALA A 111 -7.79 7.54 -17.03
C ALA A 111 -6.60 8.40 -17.46
N GLY A 112 -6.55 8.74 -18.75
CA GLY A 112 -5.42 9.43 -19.31
C GLY A 112 -4.18 8.55 -19.26
N LYS A 113 -3.16 8.98 -18.56
CA LYS A 113 -1.94 8.18 -18.42
C LYS A 113 -1.89 7.42 -17.09
N ASN A 114 -2.99 7.42 -16.35
CA ASN A 114 -3.09 6.76 -15.06
C ASN A 114 -4.13 5.64 -15.10
N SER A 115 -4.13 4.81 -14.08
CA SER A 115 -5.18 3.81 -13.89
C SER A 115 -5.93 4.10 -12.60
N LYS A 116 -7.23 3.90 -12.63
CA LYS A 116 -8.09 4.00 -11.46
C LYS A 116 -8.63 2.63 -11.12
N ILE A 117 -8.71 2.33 -9.85
CA ILE A 117 -9.21 1.05 -9.39
C ILE A 117 -10.41 1.29 -8.49
N PHE A 118 -11.52 0.64 -8.83
CA PHE A 118 -12.78 0.77 -8.12
C PHE A 118 -13.14 -0.54 -7.45
N VAL A 119 -13.71 -0.44 -6.28
CA VAL A 119 -14.33 -1.57 -5.59
C VAL A 119 -15.76 -1.17 -5.29
N GLU A 120 -16.71 -1.90 -5.86
CA GLU A 120 -18.13 -1.62 -5.67
C GLU A 120 -18.47 -0.14 -5.96
N ASP A 121 -18.01 0.35 -7.10
CA ASP A 121 -18.22 1.72 -7.57
C ASP A 121 -17.53 2.81 -6.75
N ARG A 122 -16.68 2.44 -5.81
CA ARG A 122 -15.88 3.40 -5.05
C ARG A 122 -14.45 3.39 -5.54
N LEU A 123 -13.87 4.56 -5.74
CA LEU A 123 -12.47 4.68 -6.12
C LEU A 123 -11.59 4.39 -4.90
N VAL A 124 -10.83 3.30 -4.95
CA VAL A 124 -9.96 2.90 -3.83
C VAL A 124 -8.49 3.13 -4.11
N ALA A 125 -8.10 3.22 -5.37
CA ALA A 125 -6.69 3.42 -5.70
C ALA A 125 -6.53 4.13 -7.03
N LYS A 126 -5.44 4.88 -7.14
CA LYS A 126 -5.03 5.50 -8.40
C LYS A 126 -3.57 5.17 -8.61
N VAL A 127 -3.26 4.59 -9.76
CA VAL A 127 -1.89 4.24 -10.13
C VAL A 127 -1.41 5.25 -11.14
N LEU A 128 -0.38 6.01 -10.79
CA LEU A 128 0.11 7.10 -11.63
C LEU A 128 1.01 6.57 -12.74
N GLU A 129 0.84 7.12 -13.93
CA GLU A 129 1.69 6.86 -15.09
C GLU A 129 1.77 5.38 -15.48
N GLU A 130 0.73 4.61 -15.20
CA GLU A 130 0.64 3.22 -15.61
C GLU A 130 -0.78 2.91 -16.04
N THR A 131 -0.96 2.58 -17.32
CA THR A 131 -2.27 2.28 -17.87
C THR A 131 -2.43 0.84 -18.34
N LYS A 132 -1.33 0.10 -18.39
CA LYS A 132 -1.36 -1.25 -18.94
C LYS A 132 -1.26 -2.29 -17.84
N ILE A 133 -2.05 -2.12 -16.81
CA ILE A 133 -2.12 -3.09 -15.72
C ILE A 133 -2.94 -4.27 -16.19
N ASP A 134 -2.33 -5.45 -16.17
CA ASP A 134 -3.01 -6.68 -16.53
C ASP A 134 -3.61 -7.29 -15.25
N PRO A 135 -4.95 -7.32 -15.13
CA PRO A 135 -5.54 -7.85 -13.90
C PRO A 135 -5.20 -9.31 -13.64
N THR A 136 -4.83 -10.06 -14.67
CA THR A 136 -4.50 -11.47 -14.47
C THR A 136 -3.08 -11.67 -13.97
N GLN A 137 -2.21 -10.68 -14.10
CA GLN A 137 -0.82 -10.77 -13.68
C GLN A 137 -0.46 -9.83 -12.55
N SER A 138 -0.96 -8.61 -12.61
CA SER A 138 -0.56 -7.55 -11.68
C SER A 138 -1.43 -7.48 -10.43
N ILE A 139 -2.61 -8.08 -10.47
CA ILE A 139 -3.54 -8.04 -9.34
C ILE A 139 -3.70 -9.44 -8.77
N LEU A 140 -3.47 -9.55 -7.47
CA LEU A 140 -3.62 -10.80 -6.75
C LEU A 140 -4.72 -10.65 -5.70
N PHE A 141 -5.39 -11.75 -5.40
CA PHE A 141 -6.44 -11.77 -4.40
C PHE A 141 -6.03 -12.73 -3.30
N GLU A 142 -5.58 -12.17 -2.20
CA GLU A 142 -5.05 -12.93 -1.09
C GLU A 142 -5.53 -12.35 0.22
N ASN A 143 -5.68 -13.19 1.23
CA ASN A 143 -6.01 -12.74 2.57
C ASN A 143 -4.82 -11.98 3.14
N PHE A 144 -5.05 -10.82 3.72
CA PHE A 144 -3.96 -10.02 4.28
C PHE A 144 -3.27 -10.69 5.46
N ASP A 145 -3.91 -11.66 6.09
CA ASP A 145 -3.26 -12.43 7.16
C ASP A 145 -1.98 -13.12 6.67
N ALA A 146 -1.90 -13.42 5.38
CA ALA A 146 -0.71 -14.04 4.80
C ALA A 146 0.52 -13.14 4.90
N PHE A 147 0.32 -11.85 5.13
CA PHE A 147 1.41 -10.87 5.25
C PHE A 147 1.67 -10.47 6.70
N GLY A 148 1.01 -11.11 7.64
CA GLY A 148 1.22 -10.80 9.05
C GLY A 148 0.47 -9.57 9.54
N ILE A 149 -0.58 -9.21 8.83
CA ILE A 149 -1.37 -8.02 9.17
C ILE A 149 -2.62 -8.39 9.93
#